data_3fe63fc01802602a7fd04204519c7846
#
_entry.id   3fe63fc01802602a7fd04204519c7846
#
_cell.length_a   1.000
_cell.length_b   1.000
_cell.length_c   1.000
_cell.angle_alpha   90.00
_cell.angle_beta   90.00
_cell.angle_gamma   90.00
#
_symmetry.space_group_name_H-M   'P 1'
#
loop_
_entity.id
_entity.type
_entity.pdbx_description
1 polymer ?
#
loop_
_entity_poly.entity_id
_entity_poly.type
_entity_poly.pdbx_seq_one_letter_code
_entity_poly.pdbx_strand_id
1 'polypeptide(L)'
;VLSGPPEGAVTALALAKARVVALEVAPAAALVLGADTEVVMDGRLLGKPRDAAHAVEMLQMLRGRVHDVITGLAVVDAATGGEETDAVTSRVRMGDYSAAEIEAYVATGEPFDKAGGYAVQGEGGRLVREVEGCFTNVVGLPVEATRRLLARWGLESPAPRPSVS
;
A
#
# COMPACT_ATOMS: atom_id res chain seq x y z
N VAL A 1 -5.42 19.56 -2.99
CA VAL A 1 -6.00 18.60 -3.97
C VAL A 1 -4.88 18.28 -4.93
N LEU A 2 -4.31 17.07 -4.85
CA LEU A 2 -3.33 16.59 -5.83
C LEU A 2 -4.07 16.43 -7.16
N SER A 3 -3.76 17.28 -8.13
CA SER A 3 -4.35 17.22 -9.47
C SER A 3 -3.54 16.23 -10.31
N GLY A 4 -4.07 15.02 -10.49
CA GLY A 4 -3.44 13.97 -11.29
C GLY A 4 -4.02 12.59 -10.96
N PRO A 5 -3.65 11.56 -11.72
CA PRO A 5 -4.08 10.19 -11.41
C PRO A 5 -3.52 9.75 -10.05
N PRO A 6 -4.28 8.94 -9.28
CA PRO A 6 -3.88 8.49 -7.94
C PRO A 6 -2.50 7.81 -7.89
N GLU A 7 -2.13 7.08 -8.94
CA GLU A 7 -0.82 6.42 -9.08
C GLU A 7 0.34 7.41 -8.99
N GLY A 8 0.19 8.59 -9.60
CA GLY A 8 1.21 9.65 -9.55
C GLY A 8 1.42 10.20 -8.15
N ALA A 9 0.35 10.31 -7.37
CA ALA A 9 0.43 10.77 -5.98
C ALA A 9 1.16 9.76 -5.10
N VAL A 10 0.85 8.47 -5.24
CA VAL A 10 1.43 7.39 -4.42
C VAL A 10 2.91 7.19 -4.76
N THR A 11 3.27 7.23 -6.05
CA THR A 11 4.68 7.15 -6.47
C THR A 11 5.49 8.36 -6.00
N ALA A 12 4.92 9.56 -6.02
CA ALA A 12 5.58 10.76 -5.50
C ALA A 12 5.86 10.66 -3.99
N LEU A 13 4.91 10.11 -3.21
CA LEU A 13 5.10 9.88 -1.78
C LEU A 13 6.16 8.80 -1.51
N ALA A 14 6.13 7.68 -2.25
CA ALA A 14 7.15 6.64 -2.16
C ALA A 14 8.54 7.20 -2.46
N LEU A 15 8.67 8.01 -3.53
CA LEU A 15 9.91 8.65 -3.92
C LEU A 15 10.41 9.65 -2.88
N ALA A 16 9.52 10.49 -2.34
CA ALA A 16 9.89 11.44 -1.30
C ALA A 16 10.45 10.75 -0.05
N LYS A 17 9.84 9.63 0.38
CA LYS A 17 10.34 8.81 1.48
C LYS A 17 11.72 8.22 1.18
N ALA A 18 11.90 7.66 -0.02
CA ALA A 18 13.20 7.08 -0.43
C ALA A 18 14.30 8.13 -0.49
N ARG A 19 14.01 9.33 -1.01
CA ARG A 19 14.98 10.43 -1.09
C ARG A 19 15.50 10.89 0.27
N VAL A 20 14.62 10.99 1.27
CA VAL A 20 15.02 11.39 2.64
C VAL A 20 16.04 10.39 3.18
N VAL A 21 15.77 9.10 3.09
CA VAL A 21 16.70 8.07 3.57
C VAL A 21 17.98 8.02 2.73
N ALA A 22 17.88 8.19 1.41
CA ALA A 22 19.05 8.21 0.54
C ALA A 22 20.02 9.35 0.89
N LEU A 23 19.51 10.53 1.25
CA LEU A 23 20.33 11.65 1.72
C LEU A 23 21.04 11.35 3.05
N GLU A 24 20.39 10.61 3.95
CA GLU A 24 20.96 10.24 5.25
C GLU A 24 22.11 9.23 5.12
N VAL A 25 22.05 8.33 4.13
CA VAL A 25 23.04 7.28 3.91
C VAL A 25 24.11 7.64 2.87
N ALA A 26 23.94 8.74 2.13
CA ALA A 26 24.89 9.21 1.13
C ALA A 26 26.26 9.56 1.79
N PRO A 27 27.39 9.32 1.07
CA PRO A 27 27.55 8.79 -0.28
C PRO A 27 27.73 7.26 -0.33
N ALA A 28 27.11 6.52 0.56
CA ALA A 28 27.23 5.06 0.57
C ALA A 28 26.69 4.44 -0.76
N ALA A 29 27.31 3.36 -1.21
CA ALA A 29 26.81 2.57 -2.33
C ALA A 29 25.58 1.75 -1.87
N ALA A 30 24.43 2.41 -1.79
CA ALA A 30 23.19 1.82 -1.30
C ALA A 30 22.00 2.19 -2.20
N LEU A 31 21.15 1.20 -2.46
CA LEU A 31 19.84 1.42 -3.06
C LEU A 31 18.79 1.53 -1.96
N VAL A 32 18.02 2.61 -1.97
CA VAL A 32 16.94 2.86 -1.03
C VAL A 32 15.61 2.58 -1.71
N LEU A 33 14.86 1.61 -1.18
CA LEU A 33 13.50 1.29 -1.62
C LEU A 33 12.49 2.06 -0.76
N GLY A 34 11.65 2.84 -1.39
CA GLY A 34 10.48 3.48 -0.80
C GLY A 34 9.18 2.84 -1.30
N ALA A 35 8.21 2.72 -0.43
CA ALA A 35 6.86 2.30 -0.79
C ALA A 35 5.81 3.16 -0.06
N ASP A 36 4.70 3.40 -0.74
CA ASP A 36 3.53 4.07 -0.16
C ASP A 36 2.26 3.44 -0.71
N THR A 37 1.29 3.15 0.18
CA THR A 37 0.06 2.45 -0.20
C THR A 37 -1.15 3.27 0.20
N GLU A 38 -2.06 3.46 -0.75
CA GLU A 38 -3.28 4.21 -0.55
C GLU A 38 -4.51 3.43 -1.03
N VAL A 39 -5.64 3.69 -0.38
CA VAL A 39 -6.96 3.21 -0.77
C VAL A 39 -7.66 4.30 -1.55
N VAL A 40 -8.16 3.94 -2.73
CA VAL A 40 -8.82 4.88 -3.65
C VAL A 40 -10.28 4.44 -3.86
N MET A 41 -11.22 5.33 -3.53
CA MET A 41 -12.63 5.12 -3.73
C MET A 41 -13.21 6.29 -4.53
N ASP A 42 -13.89 5.98 -5.64
CA ASP A 42 -14.46 6.99 -6.54
C ASP A 42 -13.44 8.08 -6.97
N GLY A 43 -12.18 7.66 -7.23
CA GLY A 43 -11.09 8.55 -7.63
C GLY A 43 -10.50 9.41 -6.50
N ARG A 44 -10.87 9.14 -5.24
CA ARG A 44 -10.37 9.87 -4.07
C ARG A 44 -9.53 8.98 -3.16
N LEU A 45 -8.40 9.49 -2.73
CA LEU A 45 -7.57 8.88 -1.69
C LEU A 45 -8.30 8.98 -0.35
N LEU A 46 -8.46 7.86 0.35
CA LEU A 46 -9.15 7.84 1.64
C LEU A 46 -8.21 8.19 2.80
N GLY A 47 -6.91 7.87 2.68
CA GLY A 47 -5.95 8.05 3.77
C GLY A 47 -6.26 7.20 5.01
N LYS A 48 -5.69 7.59 6.15
CA LYS A 48 -5.90 6.92 7.44
C LYS A 48 -7.05 7.58 8.22
N PRO A 49 -7.80 6.81 9.03
CA PRO A 49 -8.80 7.38 9.92
C PRO A 49 -8.17 8.36 10.93
N ARG A 50 -8.85 9.47 11.18
CA ARG A 50 -8.43 10.46 12.19
C ARG A 50 -8.81 10.05 13.61
N ASP A 51 -9.91 9.32 13.72
CA ASP A 51 -10.53 8.87 14.96
C ASP A 51 -11.49 7.70 14.70
N ALA A 52 -12.10 7.17 15.75
CA ALA A 52 -13.02 6.02 15.67
C ALA A 52 -14.26 6.32 14.82
N ALA A 53 -14.83 7.52 14.92
CA ALA A 53 -16.01 7.91 14.13
C ALA A 53 -15.65 7.93 12.64
N HIS A 54 -14.52 8.49 12.27
CA HIS A 54 -14.05 8.51 10.89
C HIS A 54 -13.71 7.10 10.37
N ALA A 55 -13.17 6.21 11.22
CA ALA A 55 -12.97 4.80 10.85
C ALA A 55 -14.29 4.11 10.52
N VAL A 56 -15.32 4.31 11.35
CA VAL A 56 -16.68 3.80 11.10
C VAL A 56 -17.24 4.32 9.79
N GLU A 57 -17.15 5.62 9.52
CA GLU A 57 -17.61 6.25 8.27
C GLU A 57 -16.90 5.66 7.05
N MET A 58 -15.58 5.49 7.10
CA MET A 58 -14.81 4.88 6.02
C MET A 58 -15.26 3.45 5.73
N LEU A 59 -15.41 2.62 6.77
CA LEU A 59 -15.84 1.23 6.61
C LEU A 59 -17.27 1.13 6.11
N GLN A 60 -18.18 2.02 6.54
CA GLN A 60 -19.54 2.11 6.00
C GLN A 60 -19.54 2.49 4.50
N MET A 61 -18.66 3.40 4.09
CA MET A 61 -18.49 3.80 2.69
C MET A 61 -18.00 2.65 1.82
N LEU A 62 -17.08 1.83 2.34
CA LEU A 62 -16.48 0.71 1.62
C LEU A 62 -17.37 -0.55 1.59
N ARG A 63 -18.29 -0.71 2.53
CA ARG A 63 -19.15 -1.89 2.69
C ARG A 63 -19.85 -2.30 1.40
N GLY A 64 -19.70 -3.56 0.99
CA GLY A 64 -20.34 -4.13 -0.19
C GLY A 64 -19.81 -3.59 -1.53
N ARG A 65 -18.82 -2.71 -1.52
CA ARG A 65 -18.30 -2.03 -2.72
C ARG A 65 -16.92 -2.53 -3.12
N VAL A 66 -16.52 -2.14 -4.32
CA VAL A 66 -15.16 -2.37 -4.86
C VAL A 66 -14.42 -1.05 -4.83
N HIS A 67 -13.17 -1.11 -4.41
CA HIS A 67 -12.25 0.02 -4.42
C HIS A 67 -10.86 -0.42 -4.88
N ASP A 68 -10.02 0.54 -5.23
CA ASP A 68 -8.64 0.27 -5.63
C ASP A 68 -7.69 0.43 -4.44
N VAL A 69 -6.68 -0.43 -4.38
CA VAL A 69 -5.52 -0.28 -3.51
C VAL A 69 -4.30 -0.10 -4.40
N ILE A 70 -3.62 1.01 -4.25
CA ILE A 70 -2.49 1.40 -5.10
C ILE A 70 -1.24 1.53 -4.24
N THR A 71 -0.19 0.79 -4.59
CA THR A 71 1.13 0.98 -4.00
C THR A 71 2.07 1.58 -5.02
N GLY A 72 2.62 2.75 -4.70
CA GLY A 72 3.77 3.34 -5.38
C GLY A 72 5.06 2.74 -4.84
N LEU A 73 5.99 2.47 -5.73
CA LEU A 73 7.35 2.03 -5.44
C LEU A 73 8.34 3.06 -5.96
N ALA A 74 9.43 3.26 -5.25
CA ALA A 74 10.56 4.06 -5.70
C ALA A 74 11.87 3.42 -5.29
N VAL A 75 12.87 3.47 -6.17
CA VAL A 75 14.26 3.15 -5.85
C VAL A 75 15.10 4.39 -6.08
N VAL A 76 15.97 4.70 -5.12
CA VAL A 76 16.94 5.82 -5.20
C VAL A 76 18.34 5.26 -4.93
N ASP A 77 19.26 5.51 -5.82
CA ASP A 77 20.68 5.23 -5.60
C ASP A 77 21.31 6.40 -4.81
N ALA A 78 21.68 6.14 -3.58
CA ALA A 78 22.25 7.13 -2.67
C ALA A 78 23.61 7.68 -3.13
N ALA A 79 24.36 6.92 -3.95
CA ALA A 79 25.67 7.34 -4.45
C ALA A 79 25.57 8.24 -5.67
N THR A 80 24.61 7.98 -6.58
CA THR A 80 24.50 8.67 -7.87
C THR A 80 23.32 9.62 -7.96
N GLY A 81 22.33 9.47 -7.07
CA GLY A 81 21.06 10.18 -7.15
C GLY A 81 20.13 9.68 -8.25
N GLY A 82 20.43 8.53 -8.87
CA GLY A 82 19.53 7.90 -9.85
C GLY A 82 18.24 7.44 -9.20
N GLU A 83 17.11 7.56 -9.92
CA GLU A 83 15.78 7.27 -9.39
C GLU A 83 14.94 6.50 -10.40
N GLU A 84 14.14 5.57 -9.91
CA GLU A 84 13.14 4.87 -10.70
C GLU A 84 11.89 4.62 -9.86
N THR A 85 10.70 4.69 -10.48
CA THR A 85 9.42 4.47 -9.83
C THR A 85 8.56 3.48 -10.59
N ASP A 86 7.64 2.82 -9.87
CA ASP A 86 6.62 1.95 -10.43
C ASP A 86 5.34 2.05 -9.57
N ALA A 87 4.20 1.61 -10.08
CA ALA A 87 2.95 1.55 -9.34
C ALA A 87 2.21 0.25 -9.63
N VAL A 88 1.56 -0.29 -8.60
CA VAL A 88 0.72 -1.49 -8.71
C VAL A 88 -0.65 -1.19 -8.15
N THR A 89 -1.68 -1.50 -8.93
CA THR A 89 -3.09 -1.39 -8.53
C THR A 89 -3.70 -2.77 -8.36
N SER A 90 -4.43 -2.98 -7.27
CA SER A 90 -5.27 -4.14 -7.02
C SER A 90 -6.68 -3.68 -6.64
N ARG A 91 -7.68 -4.49 -6.95
CA ARG A 91 -9.06 -4.24 -6.55
C ARG A 91 -9.43 -5.07 -5.34
N VAL A 92 -10.11 -4.45 -4.41
CA VAL A 92 -10.63 -5.12 -3.22
C VAL A 92 -12.14 -4.96 -3.17
N ARG A 93 -12.83 -6.08 -3.04
CA ARG A 93 -14.26 -6.12 -2.79
C ARG A 93 -14.50 -6.36 -1.30
N MET A 94 -15.17 -5.41 -0.67
CA MET A 94 -15.59 -5.57 0.73
C MET A 94 -16.84 -6.44 0.83
N GLY A 95 -16.97 -7.12 1.98
CA GLY A 95 -18.19 -7.84 2.35
C GLY A 95 -19.34 -6.92 2.72
N ASP A 96 -20.52 -7.50 2.89
CA ASP A 96 -21.70 -6.80 3.42
C ASP A 96 -21.78 -7.03 4.95
N TYR A 97 -20.83 -6.47 5.66
CA TYR A 97 -20.73 -6.57 7.11
C TYR A 97 -21.69 -5.59 7.81
N SER A 98 -22.15 -5.96 9.00
CA SER A 98 -23.09 -5.18 9.81
C SER A 98 -22.41 -3.98 10.51
N ALA A 99 -23.21 -3.06 11.03
CA ALA A 99 -22.70 -1.97 11.87
C ALA A 99 -22.00 -2.50 13.14
N ALA A 100 -22.51 -3.57 13.75
CA ALA A 100 -21.88 -4.17 14.92
C ALA A 100 -20.49 -4.76 14.61
N GLU A 101 -20.29 -5.36 13.42
CA GLU A 101 -18.99 -5.85 12.98
C GLU A 101 -18.00 -4.71 12.74
N ILE A 102 -18.47 -3.56 12.19
CA ILE A 102 -17.65 -2.36 12.05
C ILE A 102 -17.20 -1.88 13.44
N GLU A 103 -18.14 -1.71 14.38
CA GLU A 103 -17.83 -1.22 15.73
C GLU A 103 -16.86 -2.16 16.45
N ALA A 104 -17.08 -3.47 16.37
CA ALA A 104 -16.20 -4.48 16.96
C ALA A 104 -14.78 -4.40 16.37
N TYR A 105 -14.67 -4.22 15.06
CA TYR A 105 -13.38 -4.10 14.41
C TYR A 105 -12.67 -2.78 14.77
N VAL A 106 -13.39 -1.66 14.79
CA VAL A 106 -12.81 -0.36 15.19
C VAL A 106 -12.31 -0.39 16.64
N ALA A 107 -13.01 -1.11 17.52
CA ALA A 107 -12.61 -1.29 18.92
C ALA A 107 -11.29 -2.05 19.10
N THR A 108 -10.84 -2.81 18.10
CA THR A 108 -9.51 -3.48 18.14
C THR A 108 -8.34 -2.50 18.05
N GLY A 109 -8.56 -1.29 17.53
CA GLY A 109 -7.52 -0.31 17.28
C GLY A 109 -6.74 -0.53 15.97
N GLU A 110 -6.93 -1.67 15.29
CA GLU A 110 -6.23 -2.02 14.03
C GLU A 110 -6.45 -1.01 12.89
N PRO A 111 -7.62 -0.35 12.72
CA PRO A 111 -7.88 0.58 11.62
C PRO A 111 -6.97 1.80 11.55
N PHE A 112 -6.48 2.30 12.68
CA PHE A 112 -5.99 3.68 12.79
C PHE A 112 -4.67 3.97 12.06
N ASP A 113 -3.87 2.97 11.77
CA ASP A 113 -2.62 3.11 11.03
C ASP A 113 -2.71 2.64 9.57
N LYS A 114 -3.92 2.31 9.08
CA LYS A 114 -4.16 1.76 7.75
C LYS A 114 -4.92 2.73 6.85
N ALA A 115 -4.48 2.86 5.59
CA ALA A 115 -5.25 3.54 4.57
C ALA A 115 -6.61 2.86 4.37
N GLY A 116 -7.70 3.64 4.26
CA GLY A 116 -9.05 3.10 4.17
C GLY A 116 -9.59 2.48 5.47
N GLY A 117 -8.81 2.46 6.54
CA GLY A 117 -9.23 1.98 7.86
C GLY A 117 -9.38 0.46 7.97
N TYR A 118 -8.68 -0.34 7.15
CA TYR A 118 -8.67 -1.80 7.29
C TYR A 118 -7.33 -2.42 6.87
N ALA A 119 -7.05 -3.62 7.37
CA ALA A 119 -5.95 -4.46 6.92
C ALA A 119 -6.49 -5.75 6.31
N VAL A 120 -5.95 -6.18 5.16
CA VAL A 120 -6.32 -7.46 4.53
C VAL A 120 -5.78 -8.65 5.34
N GLN A 121 -4.72 -8.44 6.11
CA GLN A 121 -4.19 -9.38 7.10
C GLN A 121 -4.66 -8.93 8.50
N GLY A 122 -4.91 -9.85 9.40
CA GLY A 122 -5.43 -9.56 10.73
C GLY A 122 -6.97 -9.59 10.80
N GLU A 123 -7.55 -8.88 11.75
CA GLU A 123 -9.00 -8.89 12.00
C GLU A 123 -9.79 -8.26 10.85
N GLY A 124 -9.22 -7.24 10.20
CA GLY A 124 -9.83 -6.56 9.04
C GLY A 124 -9.98 -7.46 7.81
N GLY A 125 -9.23 -8.55 7.72
CA GLY A 125 -9.38 -9.53 6.65
C GLY A 125 -10.76 -10.16 6.58
N ARG A 126 -11.49 -10.23 7.69
CA ARG A 126 -12.88 -10.73 7.75
C ARG A 126 -13.86 -9.82 7.01
N LEU A 127 -13.53 -8.54 6.86
CA LEU A 127 -14.35 -7.57 6.15
C LEU A 127 -14.14 -7.65 4.63
N VAL A 128 -13.06 -8.27 4.18
CA VAL A 128 -12.71 -8.42 2.76
C VAL A 128 -13.35 -9.68 2.20
N ARG A 129 -14.09 -9.53 1.08
CA ARG A 129 -14.69 -10.65 0.36
C ARG A 129 -13.77 -11.23 -0.70
N GLU A 130 -13.04 -10.37 -1.41
CA GLU A 130 -12.24 -10.76 -2.57
C GLU A 130 -11.14 -9.74 -2.84
N VAL A 131 -9.98 -10.23 -3.29
CA VAL A 131 -8.88 -9.42 -3.80
C VAL A 131 -8.61 -9.84 -5.24
N GLU A 132 -8.75 -8.92 -6.18
CA GLU A 132 -8.39 -9.08 -7.59
C GLU A 132 -7.04 -8.39 -7.86
N GLY A 133 -6.09 -9.15 -8.40
CA GLY A 133 -4.73 -8.66 -8.68
C GLY A 133 -3.70 -9.14 -7.65
N CYS A 134 -2.80 -8.27 -7.24
CA CYS A 134 -1.67 -8.63 -6.39
C CYS A 134 -2.04 -8.53 -4.90
N PHE A 135 -2.12 -9.68 -4.20
CA PHE A 135 -2.41 -9.70 -2.76
C PHE A 135 -1.34 -8.96 -1.95
N THR A 136 -0.05 -9.13 -2.28
CA THR A 136 1.03 -8.46 -1.55
C THR A 136 1.04 -6.94 -1.77
N ASN A 137 0.43 -6.45 -2.87
CA ASN A 137 0.14 -5.04 -3.04
C ASN A 137 -0.86 -4.53 -1.99
N VAL A 138 -1.94 -5.26 -1.75
CA VAL A 138 -2.95 -4.91 -0.75
C VAL A 138 -2.38 -4.97 0.68
N VAL A 139 -1.40 -5.84 0.92
CA VAL A 139 -0.63 -5.87 2.19
C VAL A 139 0.26 -4.64 2.36
N GLY A 140 0.72 -4.01 1.26
CA GLY A 140 1.52 -2.79 1.28
C GLY A 140 2.87 -2.86 0.58
N LEU A 141 3.27 -4.04 0.05
CA LEU A 141 4.48 -4.19 -0.76
C LEU A 141 4.28 -5.23 -1.86
N PRO A 142 4.07 -4.81 -3.12
CA PRO A 142 3.90 -5.71 -4.26
C PRO A 142 5.24 -6.39 -4.60
N VAL A 143 5.50 -7.55 -3.99
CA VAL A 143 6.81 -8.23 -3.99
C VAL A 143 7.35 -8.47 -5.39
N GLU A 144 6.52 -8.92 -6.33
CA GLU A 144 6.98 -9.22 -7.69
C GLU A 144 7.36 -7.95 -8.48
N ALA A 145 6.59 -6.87 -8.34
CA ALA A 145 6.94 -5.58 -8.93
C ALA A 145 8.21 -5.00 -8.29
N THR A 146 8.35 -5.12 -6.98
CA THR A 146 9.56 -4.72 -6.25
C THR A 146 10.80 -5.47 -6.77
N ARG A 147 10.70 -6.80 -6.96
CA ARG A 147 11.80 -7.60 -7.51
C ARG A 147 12.17 -7.15 -8.92
N ARG A 148 11.19 -6.91 -9.80
CA ARG A 148 11.44 -6.40 -11.16
C ARG A 148 12.10 -5.03 -11.14
N LEU A 149 11.66 -4.14 -10.26
CA LEU A 149 12.24 -2.80 -10.11
C LEU A 149 13.69 -2.88 -9.67
N LEU A 150 13.99 -3.68 -8.63
CA LEU A 150 15.35 -3.87 -8.13
C LEU A 150 16.29 -4.58 -9.13
N ALA A 151 15.76 -5.50 -9.93
CA ALA A 151 16.54 -6.19 -10.96
C ALA A 151 17.09 -5.23 -12.02
N ARG A 152 16.41 -4.12 -12.33
CA ARG A 152 16.90 -3.07 -13.23
C ARG A 152 18.13 -2.35 -12.68
N TRP A 153 18.33 -2.41 -11.37
CA TRP A 153 19.51 -1.90 -10.65
C TRP A 153 20.56 -2.96 -10.38
N GLY A 154 20.47 -4.13 -11.02
CA GLY A 154 21.43 -5.23 -10.88
C GLY A 154 21.27 -6.06 -9.61
N LEU A 155 20.19 -5.87 -8.84
CA LEU A 155 19.88 -6.70 -7.67
C LEU A 155 19.01 -7.88 -8.08
N GLU A 156 19.60 -9.04 -8.32
CA GLU A 156 18.85 -10.28 -8.52
C GLU A 156 18.50 -10.92 -7.17
N SER A 157 17.21 -11.05 -6.91
CA SER A 157 16.76 -11.85 -5.77
C SER A 157 16.85 -13.35 -6.12
N PRO A 158 17.38 -14.20 -5.26
CA PRO A 158 17.32 -15.64 -5.49
C PRO A 158 15.88 -16.08 -5.68
N ALA A 159 15.65 -17.05 -6.58
CA ALA A 159 14.34 -17.62 -6.80
C ALA A 159 13.69 -18.06 -5.47
N PRO A 160 12.37 -17.92 -5.30
CA PRO A 160 11.69 -18.40 -4.11
C PRO A 160 12.01 -19.89 -3.93
N ARG A 161 12.41 -20.27 -2.73
CA ARG A 161 12.63 -21.70 -2.41
C ARG A 161 11.29 -22.42 -2.64
N PRO A 162 11.27 -23.58 -3.32
CA PRO A 162 10.06 -24.38 -3.42
C PRO A 162 9.53 -24.63 -1.99
N SER A 163 8.25 -24.41 -1.80
CA SER A 163 7.58 -24.76 -0.56
C SER A 163 7.79 -26.26 -0.32
N VAL A 164 8.47 -26.61 0.77
CA VAL A 164 8.54 -27.99 1.23
C VAL A 164 7.14 -28.35 1.69
N SER A 165 6.51 -29.27 0.97
CA SER A 165 5.20 -29.85 1.28
C SER A 165 5.27 -30.66 2.56
#